data_d4a6b4efd0b1dd331857c91c217c9f4b
#
_entry.id   d4a6b4efd0b1dd331857c91c217c9f4b
#
_cell.length_a   1.000
_cell.length_b   1.000
_cell.length_c   1.000
_cell.angle_alpha   90.00
_cell.angle_beta   90.00
_cell.angle_gamma   90.00
#
_symmetry.space_group_name_H-M   'P 1'
#
loop_
_entity.id
_entity.type
_entity.pdbx_description
1 polymer ?
#
loop_
_entity_poly.entity_id
_entity_poly.type
_entity_poly.pdbx_seq_one_letter_code
_entity_poly.pdbx_strand_id
1 'polypeptide(L)'
;MKRILCVLIAAIWLCTCWAGNGKKPIVWEQPIAESNQLFYDPFQSQLNIYRVEFADDETRVFMHITFPPHYWIKFVKETYLLADGKKYLVKSCDGLKLDEEHYMPSSGKEDVVFHFAPLPKKTRKFDFLEGDGKKNFKILGIENIDTRIKQLFSSLWR
;
A
#
# COMPACT_ATOMS: atom_id res chain seq x y z
N MET A 1 2.85 7.57 -71.92
CA MET A 1 2.85 6.46 -70.97
C MET A 1 3.62 6.90 -69.73
N LYS A 2 2.90 7.31 -68.70
CA LYS A 2 3.50 7.79 -67.42
C LYS A 2 3.46 6.67 -66.39
N ARG A 3 4.63 6.20 -65.98
CA ARG A 3 4.77 5.21 -64.91
C ARG A 3 4.69 5.92 -63.55
N ILE A 4 3.63 5.65 -62.80
CA ILE A 4 3.44 6.14 -61.43
C ILE A 4 4.16 5.16 -60.51
N LEU A 5 5.20 5.62 -59.86
CA LEU A 5 5.96 4.88 -58.86
C LEU A 5 5.28 5.07 -57.50
N CYS A 6 4.54 4.08 -57.01
CA CYS A 6 4.00 4.07 -55.68
C CYS A 6 5.11 3.73 -54.68
N VAL A 7 5.54 4.72 -53.90
CA VAL A 7 6.44 4.51 -52.74
C VAL A 7 5.60 4.16 -51.53
N LEU A 8 5.59 2.88 -51.15
CA LEU A 8 5.03 2.40 -49.90
C LEU A 8 5.98 2.77 -48.75
N ILE A 9 5.63 3.80 -47.99
CA ILE A 9 6.30 4.13 -46.75
C ILE A 9 5.73 3.20 -45.68
N ALA A 10 6.44 2.12 -45.36
CA ALA A 10 6.17 1.29 -44.22
C ALA A 10 6.59 2.05 -42.95
N ALA A 11 5.62 2.66 -42.25
CA ALA A 11 5.83 3.22 -40.94
C ALA A 11 6.05 2.06 -39.93
N ILE A 12 7.31 1.76 -39.67
CA ILE A 12 7.69 0.84 -38.59
C ILE A 12 7.42 1.58 -37.28
N TRP A 13 6.29 1.29 -36.66
CA TRP A 13 6.05 1.64 -35.26
C TRP A 13 7.01 0.81 -34.39
N LEU A 14 8.14 1.41 -34.05
CA LEU A 14 8.99 0.93 -32.97
C LEU A 14 8.22 1.08 -31.66
N CYS A 15 7.48 0.03 -31.31
CA CYS A 15 6.97 -0.14 -29.96
C CYS A 15 8.18 -0.35 -29.05
N THR A 16 8.75 0.76 -28.57
CA THR A 16 9.75 0.71 -27.49
C THR A 16 9.03 0.26 -26.24
N CYS A 17 8.90 -1.07 -26.08
CA CYS A 17 8.65 -1.66 -24.78
C CYS A 17 9.81 -1.26 -23.86
N TRP A 18 9.63 -0.20 -23.11
CA TRP A 18 10.51 0.15 -22.01
C TRP A 18 10.32 -0.93 -20.94
N ALA A 19 10.98 -2.06 -21.14
CA ALA A 19 11.17 -3.04 -20.07
C ALA A 19 12.08 -2.38 -19.04
N GLY A 20 11.46 -1.65 -18.12
CA GLY A 20 12.16 -1.15 -16.94
C GLY A 20 12.80 -2.34 -16.24
N ASN A 21 14.11 -2.32 -16.14
CA ASN A 21 14.95 -3.35 -15.48
C ASN A 21 14.76 -3.27 -13.95
N GLY A 22 13.53 -3.00 -13.50
CA GLY A 22 13.14 -2.96 -12.09
C GLY A 22 13.22 -4.37 -11.51
N LYS A 23 14.01 -4.53 -10.46
CA LYS A 23 13.98 -5.76 -9.66
C LYS A 23 12.54 -6.00 -9.21
N LYS A 24 12.08 -7.26 -9.29
CA LYS A 24 10.75 -7.61 -8.81
C LYS A 24 10.55 -7.12 -7.38
N PRO A 25 9.39 -6.54 -7.03
CA PRO A 25 9.11 -6.10 -5.67
C PRO A 25 9.14 -7.30 -4.71
N ILE A 26 9.56 -7.07 -3.48
CA ILE A 26 9.34 -8.03 -2.39
C ILE A 26 7.88 -7.87 -1.98
N VAL A 27 7.16 -8.96 -1.86
CA VAL A 27 5.74 -8.98 -1.54
C VAL A 27 5.52 -9.71 -0.22
N TRP A 28 4.77 -9.10 0.69
CA TRP A 28 4.20 -9.73 1.86
C TRP A 28 2.71 -9.97 1.61
N GLU A 29 2.33 -11.22 1.52
CA GLU A 29 0.93 -11.62 1.46
C GLU A 29 0.39 -11.86 2.87
N GLN A 30 -0.80 -11.33 3.17
CA GLN A 30 -1.47 -11.45 4.46
C GLN A 30 -0.54 -11.16 5.64
N PRO A 31 0.12 -9.97 5.68
CA PRO A 31 0.95 -9.59 6.81
C PRO A 31 0.09 -9.55 8.08
N ILE A 32 0.72 -9.78 9.22
CA ILE A 32 0.05 -9.69 10.51
C ILE A 32 0.43 -8.39 11.21
N ALA A 33 -0.48 -7.87 12.02
CA ALA A 33 -0.25 -6.73 12.89
C ALA A 33 -0.35 -7.16 14.35
N GLU A 34 0.47 -6.58 15.23
CA GLU A 34 0.39 -6.83 16.67
C GLU A 34 -0.84 -6.16 17.29
N SER A 35 -1.18 -4.98 16.81
CA SER A 35 -2.38 -4.28 17.26
C SER A 35 -2.94 -3.36 16.18
N ASN A 36 -4.25 -3.24 16.17
CA ASN A 36 -4.99 -2.30 15.35
C ASN A 36 -5.77 -1.38 16.30
N GLN A 37 -5.27 -0.15 16.46
CA GLN A 37 -5.81 0.83 17.40
C GLN A 37 -6.65 1.86 16.63
N LEU A 38 -7.94 1.58 16.52
CA LEU A 38 -8.93 2.55 16.05
C LEU A 38 -9.36 3.42 17.23
N PHE A 39 -9.23 4.72 17.10
CA PHE A 39 -9.68 5.62 18.16
C PHE A 39 -11.20 5.73 18.13
N TYR A 40 -11.86 5.34 19.24
CA TYR A 40 -13.31 5.38 19.44
C TYR A 40 -14.10 4.92 18.21
N ASP A 41 -14.26 3.62 18.11
CA ASP A 41 -15.04 3.03 17.02
C ASP A 41 -16.28 2.31 17.57
N PRO A 42 -17.44 2.98 17.64
CA PRO A 42 -18.69 2.37 18.06
C PRO A 42 -19.26 1.39 17.03
N PHE A 43 -18.71 1.36 15.82
CA PHE A 43 -19.25 0.61 14.67
C PHE A 43 -18.50 -0.69 14.38
N GLN A 44 -17.46 -1.02 15.16
CA GLN A 44 -16.59 -2.17 14.92
C GLN A 44 -15.96 -2.15 13.52
N SER A 45 -15.53 -0.99 13.09
CA SER A 45 -14.84 -0.78 11.82
C SER A 45 -13.55 -1.59 11.74
N GLN A 46 -13.15 -1.98 10.56
CA GLN A 46 -11.96 -2.78 10.35
C GLN A 46 -11.09 -2.17 9.26
N LEU A 47 -9.81 -2.04 9.57
CA LEU A 47 -8.75 -1.70 8.63
C LEU A 47 -7.80 -2.91 8.56
N ASN A 48 -7.86 -3.64 7.47
CA ASN A 48 -7.09 -4.86 7.30
C ASN A 48 -6.07 -4.71 6.17
N ILE A 49 -4.78 -4.66 6.51
CA ILE A 49 -3.71 -4.71 5.51
C ILE A 49 -3.54 -6.15 5.08
N TYR A 50 -3.85 -6.44 3.81
CA TYR A 50 -3.80 -7.79 3.27
C TYR A 50 -2.58 -8.05 2.38
N ARG A 51 -1.89 -6.98 1.93
CA ARG A 51 -0.70 -7.09 1.10
C ARG A 51 0.19 -5.88 1.25
N VAL A 52 1.51 -6.08 1.19
CA VAL A 52 2.51 -5.01 1.14
C VAL A 52 3.52 -5.34 0.06
N GLU A 53 3.86 -4.36 -0.77
CA GLU A 53 4.85 -4.49 -1.83
C GLU A 53 5.98 -3.48 -1.65
N PHE A 54 7.21 -3.95 -1.66
CA PHE A 54 8.43 -3.14 -1.55
C PHE A 54 9.08 -3.05 -2.92
N ALA A 55 8.83 -1.96 -3.65
CA ALA A 55 9.51 -1.64 -4.89
C ALA A 55 10.75 -0.76 -4.63
N ASP A 56 11.52 -0.43 -5.69
CA ASP A 56 12.72 0.40 -5.55
C ASP A 56 12.37 1.89 -5.35
N ASP A 57 11.22 2.35 -5.85
CA ASP A 57 10.76 3.73 -5.88
C ASP A 57 9.59 4.03 -4.93
N GLU A 58 8.91 2.99 -4.44
CA GLU A 58 7.77 3.13 -3.52
C GLU A 58 7.53 1.88 -2.68
N THR A 59 6.75 2.04 -1.62
CA THR A 59 6.11 0.95 -0.88
C THR A 59 4.60 1.07 -1.04
N ARG A 60 3.94 0.01 -1.49
CA ARG A 60 2.48 -0.06 -1.64
C ARG A 60 1.87 -0.87 -0.50
N VAL A 61 0.86 -0.31 0.14
CA VAL A 61 0.09 -0.97 1.21
C VAL A 61 -1.35 -1.11 0.76
N PHE A 62 -1.79 -2.35 0.61
CA PHE A 62 -3.13 -2.72 0.18
C PHE A 62 -4.00 -2.98 1.40
N MET A 63 -5.13 -2.30 1.49
CA MET A 63 -5.98 -2.32 2.68
C MET A 63 -7.45 -2.54 2.32
N HIS A 64 -8.10 -3.47 3.01
CA HIS A 64 -9.55 -3.60 3.06
C HIS A 64 -10.09 -2.72 4.19
N ILE A 65 -11.05 -1.88 3.88
CA ILE A 65 -11.75 -1.03 4.84
C ILE A 65 -13.19 -1.54 4.98
N THR A 66 -13.63 -1.78 6.21
CA THR A 66 -15.04 -2.02 6.54
C THR A 66 -15.50 -0.91 7.47
N PHE A 67 -16.52 -0.15 7.04
CA PHE A 67 -17.10 0.97 7.77
C PHE A 67 -18.59 1.08 7.44
N PRO A 68 -19.44 1.70 8.27
CA PRO A 68 -20.87 1.79 7.99
C PRO A 68 -21.16 2.38 6.61
N PRO A 69 -22.12 1.77 5.84
CA PRO A 69 -22.53 2.29 4.55
C PRO A 69 -22.96 3.76 4.62
N HIS A 70 -22.61 4.54 3.62
CA HIS A 70 -22.97 5.96 3.48
C HIS A 70 -22.38 6.91 4.52
N TYR A 71 -21.63 6.42 5.52
CA TYR A 71 -20.80 7.28 6.37
C TYR A 71 -19.50 7.62 5.64
N TRP A 72 -18.85 8.70 6.05
CA TRP A 72 -17.58 9.12 5.45
C TRP A 72 -16.39 8.69 6.30
N ILE A 73 -15.30 8.42 5.61
CA ILE A 73 -13.96 8.23 6.17
C ILE A 73 -13.03 9.28 5.57
N LYS A 74 -11.91 9.55 6.21
CA LYS A 74 -10.89 10.43 5.70
C LYS A 74 -9.52 9.96 6.17
N PHE A 75 -8.56 9.94 5.25
CA PHE A 75 -7.15 9.77 5.56
C PHE A 75 -6.40 11.07 5.27
N VAL A 76 -5.47 11.43 6.14
CA VAL A 76 -4.74 12.69 6.05
C VAL A 76 -3.41 12.51 5.31
N LYS A 77 -2.90 13.60 4.71
CA LYS A 77 -1.59 13.61 4.02
C LYS A 77 -0.41 13.38 4.96
N GLU A 78 -0.60 13.58 6.26
CA GLU A 78 0.39 13.31 7.29
C GLU A 78 0.51 11.82 7.62
N THR A 79 -0.26 10.94 6.95
CA THR A 79 -0.16 9.48 7.08
C THR A 79 1.24 9.00 6.69
N TYR A 80 1.82 8.12 7.49
CA TYR A 80 3.16 7.59 7.24
C TYR A 80 3.34 6.15 7.74
N LEU A 81 4.35 5.49 7.18
CA LEU A 81 4.91 4.26 7.75
C LEU A 81 6.08 4.63 8.66
N LEU A 82 6.18 3.98 9.81
CA LEU A 82 7.29 4.13 10.75
C LEU A 82 8.10 2.82 10.79
N ALA A 83 9.35 2.87 10.36
CA ALA A 83 10.26 1.73 10.40
C ALA A 83 11.64 2.19 10.88
N ASP A 84 12.24 1.47 11.83
CA ASP A 84 13.55 1.79 12.41
C ASP A 84 13.68 3.26 12.85
N GLY A 85 12.60 3.83 13.43
CA GLY A 85 12.53 5.22 13.89
C GLY A 85 12.43 6.27 12.79
N LYS A 86 12.30 5.88 11.51
CA LYS A 86 12.19 6.77 10.37
C LYS A 86 10.78 6.77 9.80
N LYS A 87 10.27 7.98 9.48
CA LYS A 87 8.97 8.18 8.82
C LYS A 87 9.10 8.10 7.30
N TYR A 88 8.16 7.38 6.67
CA TYR A 88 8.01 7.27 5.22
C TYR A 88 6.61 7.76 4.85
N LEU A 89 6.53 8.98 4.33
CA LEU A 89 5.26 9.67 4.11
C LEU A 89 4.46 9.03 2.96
N VAL A 90 3.14 9.10 3.09
CA VAL A 90 2.22 8.77 1.99
C VAL A 90 2.39 9.77 0.85
N LYS A 91 2.35 9.28 -0.38
CA LYS A 91 2.41 10.08 -1.61
C LYS A 91 1.01 10.25 -2.22
N SER A 92 0.25 9.16 -2.24
CA SER A 92 -1.11 9.09 -2.80
C SER A 92 -1.85 7.88 -2.27
N CYS A 93 -3.14 7.81 -2.57
CA CYS A 93 -3.96 6.65 -2.31
C CYS A 93 -4.88 6.41 -3.51
N ASP A 94 -4.91 5.17 -4.01
CA ASP A 94 -5.89 4.73 -4.99
C ASP A 94 -7.15 4.28 -4.26
N GLY A 95 -8.31 4.67 -4.79
CA GLY A 95 -9.63 4.38 -4.20
C GLY A 95 -10.20 5.54 -3.38
N LEU A 96 -9.37 6.43 -2.82
CA LEU A 96 -9.81 7.64 -2.12
C LEU A 96 -8.80 8.79 -2.28
N LYS A 97 -9.24 10.01 -1.97
CA LYS A 97 -8.37 11.19 -1.94
C LYS A 97 -7.97 11.52 -0.51
N LEU A 98 -6.68 11.83 -0.31
CA LEU A 98 -6.18 12.27 0.98
C LEU A 98 -6.73 13.67 1.33
N ASP A 99 -7.02 13.91 2.62
CA ASP A 99 -7.63 15.11 3.20
C ASP A 99 -9.08 15.41 2.77
N GLU A 100 -9.69 14.54 1.95
CA GLU A 100 -11.08 14.67 1.53
C GLU A 100 -11.97 13.61 2.22
N GLU A 101 -13.23 13.97 2.45
CA GLU A 101 -14.24 12.99 2.91
C GLU A 101 -14.57 12.03 1.78
N HIS A 102 -14.44 10.73 2.06
CA HIS A 102 -14.81 9.65 1.14
C HIS A 102 -16.02 8.91 1.73
N TYR A 103 -17.16 8.96 1.03
CA TYR A 103 -18.38 8.29 1.48
C TYR A 103 -18.37 6.82 1.09
N MET A 104 -18.54 5.96 2.09
CA MET A 104 -18.54 4.51 1.91
C MET A 104 -19.70 4.06 1.00
N PRO A 105 -19.45 3.09 0.11
CA PRO A 105 -20.48 2.51 -0.72
C PRO A 105 -21.54 1.77 0.12
N SER A 106 -22.66 1.38 -0.53
CA SER A 106 -23.73 0.63 0.13
C SER A 106 -23.30 -0.71 0.73
N SER A 107 -22.19 -1.28 0.24
CA SER A 107 -21.59 -2.50 0.80
C SER A 107 -20.91 -2.26 2.16
N GLY A 108 -20.60 -1.01 2.52
CA GLY A 108 -19.77 -0.69 3.66
C GLY A 108 -18.33 -1.21 3.56
N LYS A 109 -17.87 -1.58 2.37
CA LYS A 109 -16.53 -2.14 2.13
C LYS A 109 -15.86 -1.41 0.98
N GLU A 110 -14.57 -1.10 1.16
CA GLU A 110 -13.74 -0.43 0.19
C GLU A 110 -12.33 -1.04 0.19
N ASP A 111 -11.74 -1.13 -0.99
CA ASP A 111 -10.34 -1.55 -1.17
C ASP A 111 -9.53 -0.36 -1.63
N VAL A 112 -8.43 -0.09 -0.94
CA VAL A 112 -7.57 1.04 -1.23
C VAL A 112 -6.11 0.61 -1.30
N VAL A 113 -5.31 1.38 -2.05
CA VAL A 113 -3.87 1.17 -2.13
C VAL A 113 -3.16 2.47 -1.76
N PHE A 114 -2.46 2.45 -0.65
CA PHE A 114 -1.61 3.57 -0.24
C PHE A 114 -0.22 3.46 -0.85
N HIS A 115 0.26 4.53 -1.44
CA HIS A 115 1.60 4.67 -2.00
C HIS A 115 2.46 5.50 -1.07
N PHE A 116 3.53 4.92 -0.56
CA PHE A 116 4.47 5.58 0.36
C PHE A 116 5.84 5.77 -0.27
N ALA A 117 6.66 6.62 0.35
CA ALA A 117 8.10 6.63 0.11
C ALA A 117 8.67 5.21 0.33
N PRO A 118 9.70 4.79 -0.45
CA PRO A 118 10.18 3.41 -0.43
C PRO A 118 10.80 3.04 0.93
N LEU A 119 10.26 2.00 1.56
CA LEU A 119 10.88 1.33 2.70
C LEU A 119 12.09 0.50 2.24
N PRO A 120 13.14 0.40 3.06
CA PRO A 120 14.24 -0.52 2.78
C PRO A 120 13.74 -1.96 2.60
N LYS A 121 14.18 -2.66 1.56
CA LYS A 121 13.76 -4.06 1.29
C LYS A 121 14.12 -5.04 2.41
N LYS A 122 15.03 -4.66 3.31
CA LYS A 122 15.41 -5.43 4.51
C LYS A 122 14.49 -5.20 5.71
N THR A 123 13.51 -4.29 5.60
CA THR A 123 12.54 -4.00 6.67
C THR A 123 11.81 -5.28 7.05
N ARG A 124 11.74 -5.57 8.34
CA ARG A 124 11.08 -6.77 8.88
C ARG A 124 9.77 -6.45 9.57
N LYS A 125 9.64 -5.21 10.05
CA LYS A 125 8.50 -4.73 10.82
C LYS A 125 8.35 -3.22 10.64
N PHE A 126 7.12 -2.75 10.58
CA PHE A 126 6.81 -1.32 10.54
C PHE A 126 5.43 -1.06 11.13
N ASP A 127 5.14 0.21 11.41
CA ASP A 127 3.84 0.68 11.85
C ASP A 127 3.21 1.53 10.74
N PHE A 128 1.87 1.52 10.64
CA PHE A 128 1.09 2.42 9.82
C PHE A 128 0.38 3.42 10.75
N LEU A 129 0.63 4.73 10.58
CA LEU A 129 0.09 5.77 11.44
C LEU A 129 -0.59 6.87 10.61
N GLU A 130 -1.81 7.22 11.00
CA GLU A 130 -2.53 8.36 10.45
C GLU A 130 -2.06 9.67 11.12
N GLY A 131 -0.82 10.09 10.85
CA GLY A 131 -0.22 11.28 11.46
C GLY A 131 0.10 11.13 12.95
N ASP A 132 0.48 12.25 13.59
CA ASP A 132 0.98 12.28 14.98
C ASP A 132 -0.12 12.54 16.03
N GLY A 133 -1.38 12.65 15.63
CA GLY A 133 -2.50 12.94 16.51
C GLY A 133 -2.80 11.81 17.49
N LYS A 134 -3.18 12.17 18.75
CA LYS A 134 -3.56 11.18 19.77
C LYS A 134 -4.82 10.40 19.41
N LYS A 135 -5.68 10.98 18.57
CA LYS A 135 -6.96 10.40 18.15
C LYS A 135 -6.89 9.70 16.78
N ASN A 136 -5.73 9.67 16.16
CA ASN A 136 -5.54 9.05 14.87
C ASN A 136 -5.41 7.53 15.02
N PHE A 137 -5.90 6.78 14.07
CA PHE A 137 -5.76 5.34 14.11
C PHE A 137 -4.30 4.91 13.86
N LYS A 138 -3.96 3.73 14.38
CA LYS A 138 -2.63 3.14 14.28
C LYS A 138 -2.75 1.65 14.06
N ILE A 139 -2.00 1.13 13.11
CA ILE A 139 -1.80 -0.31 12.94
C ILE A 139 -0.33 -0.57 13.27
N LEU A 140 -0.08 -1.24 14.38
CA LEU A 140 1.27 -1.40 14.93
C LEU A 140 1.81 -2.80 14.69
N GLY A 141 3.12 -2.88 14.52
CA GLY A 141 3.83 -4.13 14.43
C GLY A 141 3.48 -4.97 13.20
N ILE A 142 3.35 -4.33 12.04
CA ILE A 142 3.06 -5.02 10.77
C ILE A 142 4.31 -5.79 10.35
N GLU A 143 4.19 -7.10 10.20
CA GLU A 143 5.29 -7.98 9.81
C GLU A 143 4.83 -9.12 8.88
N ASN A 144 5.78 -9.69 8.13
CA ASN A 144 5.51 -10.87 7.33
C ASN A 144 5.39 -12.11 8.22
N ILE A 145 4.32 -12.89 8.06
CA ILE A 145 4.07 -14.12 8.82
C ILE A 145 5.23 -15.12 8.69
N ASP A 146 5.84 -15.24 7.51
CA ASP A 146 6.98 -16.14 7.29
C ASP A 146 8.20 -15.76 8.17
N THR A 147 8.41 -14.47 8.38
CA THR A 147 9.48 -13.97 9.24
C THR A 147 9.21 -14.35 10.70
N ARG A 148 7.95 -14.20 11.16
CA ARG A 148 7.53 -14.55 12.51
C ARG A 148 7.65 -16.06 12.78
N ILE A 149 7.21 -16.88 11.85
CA ILE A 149 7.34 -18.34 11.94
C ILE A 149 8.81 -18.75 12.07
N LYS A 150 9.70 -18.20 11.23
CA LYS A 150 11.14 -18.45 11.30
C LYS A 150 11.74 -18.04 12.65
N GLN A 151 11.32 -16.93 13.24
CA GLN A 151 11.77 -16.51 14.56
C GLN A 151 11.32 -17.47 15.66
N LEU A 152 10.05 -17.91 15.65
CA LEU A 152 9.53 -18.89 16.59
C LEU A 152 10.31 -20.20 16.53
N PHE A 153 10.54 -20.75 15.34
CA PHE A 153 11.35 -21.97 15.18
C PHE A 153 12.79 -21.79 15.66
N SER A 154 13.42 -20.63 15.40
CA SER A 154 14.79 -20.37 15.86
C SER A 154 14.91 -20.26 17.38
N SER A 155 13.84 -19.90 18.08
CA SER A 155 13.79 -19.80 19.53
C SER A 155 13.56 -21.16 20.22
N LEU A 156 12.92 -22.11 19.54
CA LEU A 156 12.64 -23.45 20.06
C LEU A 156 13.86 -24.39 20.02
N TRP A 157 14.89 -24.04 19.25
CA TRP A 157 16.09 -24.85 19.07
C TRP A 157 17.34 -24.25 19.76
N ARG A 158 17.19 -23.31 20.66
CA ARG A 158 18.22 -22.80 21.57
C ARG A 158 17.96 -23.26 22.99
#